data_0920543694ab448a980f708ef8bcee3b
#
_entry.id   0920543694ab448a980f708ef8bcee3b
#
_cell.length_a   1.000
_cell.length_b   1.000
_cell.length_c   1.000
_cell.angle_alpha   90.00
_cell.angle_beta   90.00
_cell.angle_gamma   90.00
#
_symmetry.space_group_name_H-M   'P 1'
#
loop_
_entity.id
_entity.type
_entity.pdbx_description
1 polymer ?
#
loop_
_entity_poly.entity_id
_entity_poly.type
_entity_poly.pdbx_seq_one_letter_code
_entity_poly.pdbx_strand_id
1 'polypeptide(L)'
;MAGTATYEAQPSPTPADQNSHDLFSYETTYTFDSDFQESKLGHGNSLYNDFSYDHRFLITGKWYLRLGVEYERYDFDGTDNGLPDKLQAVYGHIAFEYVVKDFPGIGIELDPGVYYQEHISGDNFDIPIKAFVSFPLKKDKIFAVVGLGWSLFQDPPVAPGGGIIWVFSDKLRLQAVFPKPALIYEPNDDWQLKLLGELNYLGVRTDDVVSPTEHKLDLHNAVLQYSEYRAGVQIGYTGIKHLKLIAGAGCTIERDFDFFRAHQSKRTDPAPYVRVAAEVKF
;
A
#
# COMPACT_ATOMS: atom_id res chain seq x y z
N MET A 1 -4.68 0.32 -7.28
CA MET A 1 -4.69 -0.90 -6.46
C MET A 1 -5.19 -0.48 -5.10
N ALA A 2 -6.48 -0.59 -4.88
CA ALA A 2 -7.03 -0.36 -3.57
C ALA A 2 -6.40 -1.36 -2.61
N GLY A 3 -6.06 -0.94 -1.43
CA GLY A 3 -5.42 -1.73 -0.40
C GLY A 3 -3.98 -2.08 -0.76
N THR A 4 -3.07 -1.33 -0.26
CA THR A 4 -1.66 -1.68 -0.30
C THR A 4 -1.34 -2.68 0.80
N ALA A 5 -1.98 -3.86 0.78
CA ALA A 5 -1.37 -4.97 1.47
C ALA A 5 0.05 -5.10 0.88
N THR A 6 1.01 -4.57 1.60
CA THR A 6 2.42 -4.75 1.29
C THR A 6 2.67 -6.23 1.30
N TYR A 7 2.66 -6.86 0.13
CA TYR A 7 3.30 -8.14 0.01
C TYR A 7 4.80 -7.89 0.18
N GLU A 8 5.22 -7.65 1.44
CA GLU A 8 6.60 -7.88 1.77
C GLU A 8 6.81 -9.37 1.54
N ALA A 9 7.74 -9.73 0.66
CA ALA A 9 8.29 -11.07 0.67
C ALA A 9 8.84 -11.25 2.09
N GLN A 10 8.03 -11.82 2.97
CA GLN A 10 8.44 -12.09 4.35
C GLN A 10 9.71 -12.94 4.28
N PRO A 11 10.68 -12.71 5.15
CA PRO A 11 11.79 -13.61 5.29
C PRO A 11 11.24 -15.02 5.44
N SER A 12 11.95 -15.98 4.89
CA SER A 12 11.59 -17.40 4.95
C SER A 12 10.90 -17.75 6.24
N PRO A 13 9.68 -18.31 6.21
CA PRO A 13 9.10 -18.80 7.43
C PRO A 13 10.07 -19.83 8.03
N THR A 14 10.59 -19.55 9.21
CA THR A 14 11.23 -20.55 10.04
C THR A 14 10.28 -21.74 10.18
N PRO A 15 10.72 -22.98 10.40
CA PRO A 15 9.81 -24.12 10.56
C PRO A 15 8.68 -23.89 11.58
N ALA A 16 8.88 -23.02 12.57
CA ALA A 16 7.83 -22.56 13.50
C ALA A 16 6.80 -21.60 12.86
N ASP A 17 7.14 -20.90 11.77
CA ASP A 17 6.26 -19.98 11.03
C ASP A 17 5.34 -20.68 10.02
N GLN A 18 5.43 -21.99 9.88
CA GLN A 18 4.58 -22.77 8.96
C GLN A 18 3.17 -23.04 9.53
N ASN A 19 2.92 -22.65 10.78
CA ASN A 19 1.62 -22.78 11.41
C ASN A 19 0.79 -21.48 11.26
N SER A 20 -0.48 -21.52 11.66
CA SER A 20 -1.32 -20.35 11.73
C SER A 20 -0.69 -19.28 12.64
N HIS A 21 -0.76 -18.02 12.23
CA HIS A 21 -0.25 -16.89 12.99
C HIS A 21 -1.13 -15.66 12.80
N ASP A 22 -1.12 -14.81 13.82
CA ASP A 22 -1.75 -13.52 13.82
C ASP A 22 -0.71 -12.44 13.52
N LEU A 23 -1.08 -11.48 12.68
CA LEU A 23 -0.29 -10.30 12.38
C LEU A 23 -1.15 -9.05 12.60
N PHE A 24 -0.68 -8.16 13.46
CA PHE A 24 -1.20 -6.80 13.58
C PHE A 24 -0.18 -5.85 13.02
N SER A 25 -0.62 -4.87 12.24
CA SER A 25 0.24 -3.78 11.83
C SER A 25 -0.44 -2.43 12.02
N TYR A 26 0.37 -1.43 12.30
CA TYR A 26 -0.01 -0.04 12.32
C TYR A 26 1.09 0.80 11.69
N GLU A 27 0.71 1.68 10.79
CA GLU A 27 1.60 2.65 10.16
C GLU A 27 0.99 4.05 10.26
N THR A 28 1.82 5.04 10.52
CA THR A 28 1.48 6.44 10.30
C THR A 28 2.60 7.14 9.53
N THR A 29 2.21 7.94 8.53
CA THR A 29 3.12 8.71 7.68
C THR A 29 2.60 10.13 7.58
N TYR A 30 3.46 11.09 7.92
CA TYR A 30 3.20 12.52 7.75
C TYR A 30 4.01 13.03 6.57
N THR A 31 3.32 13.56 5.54
CA THR A 31 3.92 14.26 4.41
C THR A 31 3.77 15.76 4.65
N PHE A 32 4.88 16.47 4.65
CA PHE A 32 4.93 17.90 4.89
C PHE A 32 4.26 18.69 3.76
N ASP A 33 4.07 19.99 3.98
CA ASP A 33 3.45 20.87 3.01
C ASP A 33 4.15 20.84 1.66
N SER A 34 3.34 20.81 0.61
CA SER A 34 3.79 21.05 -0.77
C SER A 34 2.73 21.84 -1.53
N ASP A 35 3.19 22.65 -2.46
CA ASP A 35 2.33 23.43 -3.33
C ASP A 35 1.62 22.51 -4.34
N PHE A 36 0.39 22.87 -4.70
CA PHE A 36 -0.23 22.29 -5.88
C PHE A 36 0.38 22.92 -7.13
N GLN A 37 0.59 22.12 -8.17
CA GLN A 37 1.11 22.61 -9.47
C GLN A 37 0.22 23.68 -10.09
N GLU A 38 -1.07 23.66 -9.79
CA GLU A 38 -1.97 24.78 -10.03
C GLU A 38 -1.92 25.75 -8.85
N SER A 39 -1.15 26.83 -8.97
CA SER A 39 -0.85 27.79 -7.90
C SER A 39 -2.05 28.35 -7.15
N LYS A 40 -3.24 28.29 -7.74
CA LYS A 40 -4.48 28.76 -7.12
C LYS A 40 -5.09 27.77 -6.12
N LEU A 41 -4.62 26.52 -6.09
CA LEU A 41 -5.08 25.51 -5.15
C LEU A 41 -4.35 25.56 -3.80
N GLY A 42 -3.34 26.45 -3.67
CA GLY A 42 -2.58 26.60 -2.45
C GLY A 42 -1.60 25.46 -2.19
N HIS A 43 -1.40 25.14 -0.93
CA HIS A 43 -0.50 24.09 -0.46
C HIS A 43 -1.27 23.17 0.49
N GLY A 44 -0.69 22.00 0.79
CA GLY A 44 -1.28 21.09 1.76
C GLY A 44 -0.32 20.00 2.19
N ASN A 45 -0.49 19.58 3.42
CA ASN A 45 0.16 18.40 3.99
C ASN A 45 -0.79 17.19 3.95
N SER A 46 -0.30 16.03 4.35
CA SER A 46 -1.16 14.86 4.57
C SER A 46 -0.69 14.00 5.72
N LEU A 47 -1.64 13.40 6.43
CA LEU A 47 -1.43 12.38 7.43
C LEU A 47 -2.09 11.09 6.96
N TYR A 48 -1.28 10.07 6.74
CA TYR A 48 -1.74 8.72 6.44
C TYR A 48 -1.70 7.87 7.70
N ASN A 49 -2.76 7.11 7.93
CA ASN A 49 -2.84 6.09 8.97
C ASN A 49 -3.37 4.79 8.35
N ASP A 50 -2.73 3.71 8.71
CA ASP A 50 -3.11 2.35 8.33
C ASP A 50 -3.11 1.45 9.56
N PHE A 51 -4.13 0.65 9.69
CA PHE A 51 -4.25 -0.39 10.70
C PHE A 51 -4.74 -1.67 10.06
N SER A 52 -4.02 -2.76 10.23
CA SER A 52 -4.46 -4.07 9.75
C SER A 52 -4.32 -5.18 10.78
N TYR A 53 -5.18 -6.17 10.65
CA TYR A 53 -5.11 -7.45 11.32
C TYR A 53 -5.32 -8.56 10.33
N ASP A 54 -4.44 -9.53 10.30
CA ASP A 54 -4.53 -10.73 9.48
C ASP A 54 -4.36 -11.98 10.34
N HIS A 55 -5.16 -12.99 10.08
CA HIS A 55 -4.94 -14.35 10.56
C HIS A 55 -4.70 -15.29 9.39
N ARG A 56 -3.62 -16.04 9.46
CA ARG A 56 -3.20 -16.98 8.41
C ARG A 56 -3.39 -18.41 8.87
N PHE A 57 -4.23 -19.15 8.14
CA PHE A 57 -4.55 -20.55 8.38
C PHE A 57 -3.77 -21.45 7.43
N LEU A 58 -3.10 -22.48 7.95
CA LEU A 58 -2.61 -23.58 7.13
C LEU A 58 -3.79 -24.50 6.77
N ILE A 59 -4.09 -24.59 5.46
CA ILE A 59 -5.16 -25.50 4.98
C ILE A 59 -4.60 -26.90 4.80
N THR A 60 -3.59 -27.05 3.94
CA THR A 60 -2.94 -28.34 3.70
C THR A 60 -1.60 -28.13 2.98
N GLY A 61 -0.57 -28.83 3.40
CA GLY A 61 0.75 -28.82 2.76
C GLY A 61 1.37 -27.41 2.76
N LYS A 62 1.27 -26.70 1.64
CA LYS A 62 1.80 -25.35 1.44
C LYS A 62 0.71 -24.36 1.09
N TRP A 63 -0.55 -24.74 1.22
CA TRP A 63 -1.70 -23.89 0.94
C TRP A 63 -2.20 -23.21 2.20
N TYR A 64 -2.37 -21.92 2.13
CA TYR A 64 -2.82 -21.07 3.22
C TYR A 64 -4.05 -20.28 2.81
N LEU A 65 -4.92 -20.02 3.77
CA LEU A 65 -5.97 -19.01 3.72
C LEU A 65 -5.57 -17.90 4.68
N ARG A 66 -5.58 -16.66 4.21
CA ARG A 66 -5.42 -15.49 5.06
C ARG A 66 -6.74 -14.72 5.10
N LEU A 67 -7.20 -14.43 6.30
CA LEU A 67 -8.38 -13.62 6.54
C LEU A 67 -7.98 -12.44 7.42
N GLY A 68 -8.43 -11.26 7.07
CA GLY A 68 -8.06 -10.07 7.81
C GLY A 68 -9.04 -8.92 7.61
N VAL A 69 -8.68 -7.80 8.20
CA VAL A 69 -9.36 -6.52 8.08
C VAL A 69 -8.34 -5.40 8.06
N GLU A 70 -8.59 -4.38 7.25
CA GLU A 70 -7.74 -3.20 7.16
C GLU A 70 -8.59 -1.93 7.19
N TYR A 71 -8.04 -0.90 7.82
CA TYR A 71 -8.54 0.45 7.82
C TYR A 71 -7.44 1.39 7.38
N GLU A 72 -7.66 2.06 6.26
CA GLU A 72 -6.78 3.09 5.71
C GLU A 72 -7.44 4.46 5.81
N ARG A 73 -6.66 5.48 6.13
CA ARG A 73 -7.12 6.85 6.16
C ARG A 73 -6.03 7.83 5.77
N TYR A 74 -6.37 8.70 4.85
CA TYR A 74 -5.66 9.93 4.54
C TYR A 74 -6.45 11.12 5.08
N ASP A 75 -5.80 11.99 5.82
CA ASP A 75 -6.29 13.33 6.17
C ASP A 75 -5.43 14.34 5.43
N PHE A 76 -6.06 15.33 4.79
CA PHE A 76 -5.40 16.40 4.06
C PHE A 76 -5.73 17.72 4.72
N ASP A 77 -4.71 18.58 4.89
CA ASP A 77 -4.88 19.94 5.38
C ASP A 77 -4.97 20.91 4.19
N GLY A 78 -5.62 22.06 4.38
CA GLY A 78 -5.70 23.10 3.38
C GLY A 78 -6.82 22.94 2.35
N THR A 79 -7.95 22.40 2.73
CA THR A 79 -9.08 22.03 1.85
C THR A 79 -9.90 23.20 1.30
N ASP A 80 -9.49 24.44 1.48
CA ASP A 80 -10.12 25.60 0.84
C ASP A 80 -10.08 25.53 -0.71
N ASN A 81 -9.38 24.55 -1.23
CA ASN A 81 -9.22 24.30 -2.67
C ASN A 81 -10.30 23.41 -3.28
N GLY A 82 -11.27 22.92 -2.50
CA GLY A 82 -12.37 22.05 -2.96
C GLY A 82 -11.99 20.58 -3.17
N LEU A 83 -10.77 20.16 -2.81
CA LEU A 83 -10.41 18.74 -2.77
C LEU A 83 -10.93 18.09 -1.48
N PRO A 84 -11.11 16.76 -1.46
CA PRO A 84 -11.47 16.04 -0.25
C PRO A 84 -10.47 16.27 0.88
N ASP A 85 -10.95 16.55 2.08
CA ASP A 85 -10.15 16.71 3.29
C ASP A 85 -9.72 15.36 3.90
N LYS A 86 -10.38 14.27 3.50
CA LYS A 86 -10.03 12.91 3.90
C LYS A 86 -10.47 11.89 2.86
N LEU A 87 -9.76 10.76 2.85
CA LEU A 87 -10.11 9.56 2.09
C LEU A 87 -9.97 8.37 3.01
N GLN A 88 -10.92 7.46 2.97
CA GLN A 88 -10.99 6.33 3.90
C GLN A 88 -11.36 5.04 3.19
N ALA A 89 -10.84 3.93 3.71
CA ALA A 89 -11.27 2.59 3.32
C ALA A 89 -11.34 1.66 4.54
N VAL A 90 -12.38 0.83 4.57
CA VAL A 90 -12.52 -0.29 5.50
C VAL A 90 -12.83 -1.53 4.69
N TYR A 91 -11.98 -2.51 4.71
CA TYR A 91 -12.14 -3.72 3.89
C TYR A 91 -11.61 -4.97 4.58
N GLY A 92 -12.14 -6.11 4.14
CA GLY A 92 -11.65 -7.42 4.55
C GLY A 92 -10.55 -7.90 3.61
N HIS A 93 -9.63 -8.72 4.11
CA HIS A 93 -8.70 -9.50 3.31
C HIS A 93 -9.16 -10.94 3.24
N ILE A 94 -9.29 -11.48 2.04
CA ILE A 94 -9.53 -12.90 1.80
C ILE A 94 -8.48 -13.35 0.79
N ALA A 95 -7.38 -13.95 1.26
CA ALA A 95 -6.30 -14.37 0.38
C ALA A 95 -6.10 -15.89 0.42
N PHE A 96 -5.88 -16.46 -0.74
CA PHE A 96 -5.53 -17.86 -0.91
C PHE A 96 -4.12 -17.96 -1.53
N GLU A 97 -3.20 -18.62 -0.81
CA GLU A 97 -1.78 -18.56 -1.10
C GLU A 97 -1.16 -19.95 -1.14
N TYR A 98 -0.34 -20.21 -2.16
CA TYR A 98 0.59 -21.34 -2.18
C TYR A 98 2.00 -20.85 -1.92
N VAL A 99 2.55 -21.19 -0.76
CA VAL A 99 3.88 -20.73 -0.32
C VAL A 99 4.93 -21.76 -0.67
N VAL A 100 5.90 -21.37 -1.46
CA VAL A 100 7.14 -22.14 -1.67
C VAL A 100 8.17 -21.68 -0.65
N LYS A 101 9.13 -22.53 -0.26
CA LYS A 101 10.19 -22.16 0.67
C LYS A 101 10.76 -20.78 0.29
N ASP A 102 10.72 -19.88 1.25
CA ASP A 102 11.31 -18.54 1.16
C ASP A 102 10.66 -17.60 0.14
N PHE A 103 9.45 -17.97 -0.41
CA PHE A 103 8.91 -17.23 -1.52
C PHE A 103 7.40 -17.48 -1.74
N PRO A 104 6.59 -16.45 -1.98
CA PRO A 104 5.22 -16.67 -2.38
C PRO A 104 5.17 -17.28 -3.79
N GLY A 105 4.65 -18.47 -3.90
CA GLY A 105 4.51 -19.14 -5.19
C GLY A 105 3.40 -18.58 -6.06
N ILE A 106 2.18 -18.62 -5.55
CA ILE A 106 0.95 -18.16 -6.21
C ILE A 106 0.03 -17.60 -5.13
N GLY A 107 -0.67 -16.52 -5.43
CA GLY A 107 -1.69 -15.96 -4.55
C GLY A 107 -2.79 -15.25 -5.31
N ILE A 108 -3.97 -15.29 -4.72
CA ILE A 108 -5.10 -14.46 -5.08
C ILE A 108 -5.65 -13.84 -3.81
N GLU A 109 -5.95 -12.55 -3.86
CA GLU A 109 -6.48 -11.76 -2.75
C GLU A 109 -7.70 -10.98 -3.22
N LEU A 110 -8.71 -10.93 -2.37
CA LEU A 110 -9.93 -10.14 -2.54
C LEU A 110 -10.03 -9.21 -1.35
N ASP A 111 -10.31 -7.94 -1.60
CA ASP A 111 -10.42 -6.89 -0.59
C ASP A 111 -11.83 -6.27 -0.57
N PRO A 112 -12.89 -7.06 -0.25
CA PRO A 112 -14.25 -6.53 -0.21
C PRO A 112 -14.40 -5.47 0.86
N GLY A 113 -14.92 -4.29 0.51
CA GLY A 113 -15.04 -3.22 1.48
C GLY A 113 -15.72 -1.95 0.97
N VAL A 114 -15.68 -0.94 1.80
CA VAL A 114 -16.19 0.40 1.51
C VAL A 114 -15.03 1.39 1.41
N TYR A 115 -15.02 2.15 0.32
CA TYR A 115 -13.98 3.09 -0.07
C TYR A 115 -14.63 4.46 -0.27
N TYR A 116 -14.47 5.36 0.68
CA TYR A 116 -15.32 6.56 0.82
C TYR A 116 -14.55 7.78 1.33
N GLN A 117 -15.13 8.94 1.18
CA GLN A 117 -14.62 10.18 1.75
C GLN A 117 -15.11 10.34 3.19
N GLU A 118 -16.39 10.64 3.39
CA GLU A 118 -16.98 10.92 4.70
C GLU A 118 -18.23 10.05 4.98
N HIS A 119 -19.11 9.93 4.00
CA HIS A 119 -20.37 9.23 4.15
C HIS A 119 -20.35 7.88 3.41
N ILE A 120 -20.80 6.83 4.09
CA ILE A 120 -20.91 5.50 3.49
C ILE A 120 -22.27 5.36 2.82
N SER A 121 -22.24 4.94 1.55
CA SER A 121 -23.41 4.59 0.76
C SER A 121 -23.20 3.25 0.04
N GLY A 122 -24.22 2.72 -0.60
CA GLY A 122 -24.08 1.49 -1.41
C GLY A 122 -23.13 1.62 -2.58
N ASP A 123 -22.91 2.85 -3.06
CA ASP A 123 -22.02 3.12 -4.21
C ASP A 123 -20.54 3.14 -3.83
N ASN A 124 -20.21 3.14 -2.53
CA ASN A 124 -18.84 3.11 -2.04
C ASN A 124 -18.25 1.69 -1.97
N PHE A 125 -19.04 0.66 -2.27
CA PHE A 125 -18.58 -0.72 -2.20
C PHE A 125 -17.77 -1.12 -3.42
N ASP A 126 -16.59 -1.72 -3.18
CA ASP A 126 -15.76 -2.37 -4.20
C ASP A 126 -15.21 -3.70 -3.69
N ILE A 127 -14.73 -4.54 -4.59
CA ILE A 127 -14.01 -5.78 -4.29
C ILE A 127 -12.73 -5.79 -5.14
N PRO A 128 -11.71 -5.02 -4.76
CA PRO A 128 -10.42 -5.12 -5.41
C PRO A 128 -9.89 -6.54 -5.39
N ILE A 129 -9.31 -6.97 -6.51
CA ILE A 129 -8.76 -8.31 -6.69
C ILE A 129 -7.29 -8.17 -7.05
N LYS A 130 -6.43 -8.94 -6.41
CA LYS A 130 -5.01 -9.05 -6.71
C LYS A 130 -4.68 -10.52 -6.96
N ALA A 131 -3.96 -10.81 -8.01
CA ALA A 131 -3.45 -12.13 -8.29
C ALA A 131 -1.99 -12.04 -8.71
N PHE A 132 -1.18 -12.98 -8.26
CA PHE A 132 0.23 -13.02 -8.62
C PHE A 132 0.73 -14.46 -8.69
N VAL A 133 1.79 -14.63 -9.46
CA VAL A 133 2.59 -15.84 -9.52
C VAL A 133 4.06 -15.46 -9.47
N SER A 134 4.84 -16.26 -8.76
CA SER A 134 6.28 -16.13 -8.73
C SER A 134 6.94 -17.43 -9.14
N PHE A 135 8.08 -17.33 -9.81
CA PHE A 135 8.84 -18.49 -10.27
C PHE A 135 10.34 -18.22 -10.25
N PRO A 136 11.15 -19.22 -9.93
CA PRO A 136 12.59 -19.08 -9.89
C PRO A 136 13.17 -19.00 -11.31
N LEU A 137 13.90 -17.90 -11.60
CA LEU A 137 14.75 -17.78 -12.80
C LEU A 137 16.12 -18.41 -12.57
N LYS A 138 16.63 -18.27 -11.34
CA LYS A 138 17.84 -18.93 -10.87
C LYS A 138 17.60 -19.42 -9.47
N LYS A 139 17.76 -20.74 -9.26
CA LYS A 139 17.49 -21.39 -7.98
C LYS A 139 18.13 -20.61 -6.82
N ASP A 140 17.31 -20.34 -5.79
CA ASP A 140 17.66 -19.67 -4.53
C ASP A 140 18.30 -18.25 -4.67
N LYS A 141 18.28 -17.67 -5.88
CA LYS A 141 18.94 -16.37 -6.13
C LYS A 141 18.08 -15.35 -6.85
N ILE A 142 17.37 -15.75 -7.91
CA ILE A 142 16.62 -14.81 -8.73
C ILE A 142 15.23 -15.37 -8.98
N PHE A 143 14.22 -14.57 -8.67
CA PHE A 143 12.83 -14.93 -8.86
C PHE A 143 12.13 -13.82 -9.65
N ALA A 144 11.28 -14.21 -10.58
CA ALA A 144 10.36 -13.29 -11.22
C ALA A 144 9.00 -13.34 -10.53
N VAL A 145 8.34 -12.19 -10.47
CA VAL A 145 6.97 -12.03 -9.99
C VAL A 145 6.17 -11.40 -11.11
N VAL A 146 5.00 -11.95 -11.40
CA VAL A 146 4.03 -11.37 -12.35
C VAL A 146 2.68 -11.33 -11.64
N GLY A 147 1.97 -10.24 -11.76
CA GLY A 147 0.68 -10.05 -11.12
C GLY A 147 -0.27 -9.16 -11.91
N LEU A 148 -1.51 -9.18 -11.49
CA LEU A 148 -2.59 -8.32 -11.97
C LEU A 148 -3.38 -7.82 -10.77
N GLY A 149 -3.76 -6.54 -10.80
CA GLY A 149 -4.75 -5.95 -9.92
C GLY A 149 -6.00 -5.55 -10.71
N TRP A 150 -7.15 -5.60 -10.06
CA TRP A 150 -8.43 -5.12 -10.58
C TRP A 150 -9.19 -4.37 -9.51
N SER A 151 -9.84 -3.25 -9.88
CA SER A 151 -10.73 -2.45 -9.01
C SER A 151 -11.67 -1.61 -9.89
N LEU A 152 -12.88 -1.39 -9.39
CA LEU A 152 -13.86 -0.50 -10.06
C LEU A 152 -13.49 0.98 -9.91
N PHE A 153 -12.73 1.32 -8.87
CA PHE A 153 -12.34 2.71 -8.55
C PHE A 153 -10.93 3.03 -9.06
N GLN A 154 -10.54 2.40 -10.17
CA GLN A 154 -9.22 2.55 -10.79
C GLN A 154 -9.34 2.77 -12.30
N ASP A 155 -8.40 3.54 -12.85
CA ASP A 155 -8.21 3.69 -14.30
C ASP A 155 -6.73 3.45 -14.68
N PRO A 156 -6.43 2.50 -15.55
CA PRO A 156 -7.36 1.47 -16.08
C PRO A 156 -7.80 0.51 -14.95
N PRO A 157 -9.00 -0.09 -15.03
CA PRO A 157 -9.51 -0.98 -13.99
C PRO A 157 -8.67 -2.24 -13.78
N VAL A 158 -7.83 -2.59 -14.73
CA VAL A 158 -6.85 -3.68 -14.63
C VAL A 158 -5.46 -3.11 -14.71
N ALA A 159 -4.65 -3.35 -13.67
CA ALA A 159 -3.26 -2.91 -13.62
C ALA A 159 -2.31 -4.12 -13.56
N PRO A 160 -1.35 -4.23 -14.48
CA PRO A 160 -0.28 -5.21 -14.37
C PRO A 160 0.69 -4.82 -13.26
N GLY A 161 1.22 -5.83 -12.55
CA GLY A 161 2.26 -5.68 -11.57
C GLY A 161 3.33 -6.75 -11.75
N GLY A 162 4.46 -6.58 -11.09
CA GLY A 162 5.50 -7.59 -11.11
C GLY A 162 6.91 -7.02 -11.04
N GLY A 163 7.88 -7.89 -11.20
CA GLY A 163 9.28 -7.52 -11.12
C GLY A 163 10.18 -8.69 -10.81
N ILE A 164 11.32 -8.38 -10.21
CA ILE A 164 12.38 -9.35 -9.92
C ILE A 164 12.78 -9.22 -8.45
N ILE A 165 12.96 -10.36 -7.78
CA ILE A 165 13.64 -10.45 -6.51
C ILE A 165 15.00 -11.08 -6.75
N TRP A 166 16.06 -10.40 -6.31
CA TRP A 166 17.44 -10.88 -6.46
C TRP A 166 18.14 -10.92 -5.11
N VAL A 167 18.48 -12.13 -4.67
CA VAL A 167 19.22 -12.39 -3.44
C VAL A 167 20.71 -12.39 -3.77
N PHE A 168 21.42 -11.34 -3.38
CA PHE A 168 22.87 -11.22 -3.58
C PHE A 168 23.64 -12.04 -2.54
N SER A 169 23.19 -11.98 -1.29
CA SER A 169 23.74 -12.71 -0.15
C SER A 169 22.66 -12.89 0.92
N ASP A 170 22.99 -13.60 2.01
CA ASP A 170 22.08 -13.76 3.16
C ASP A 170 21.70 -12.43 3.84
N LYS A 171 22.45 -11.36 3.56
CA LYS A 171 22.25 -10.03 4.16
C LYS A 171 21.74 -8.96 3.19
N LEU A 172 21.79 -9.21 1.89
CA LEU A 172 21.46 -8.20 0.89
C LEU A 172 20.59 -8.78 -0.20
N ARG A 173 19.42 -8.19 -0.40
CA ARG A 173 18.50 -8.52 -1.50
C ARG A 173 17.90 -7.29 -2.15
N LEU A 174 17.70 -7.36 -3.45
CA LEU A 174 16.91 -6.40 -4.22
C LEU A 174 15.53 -7.02 -4.44
N GLN A 175 14.50 -6.32 -4.06
CA GLN A 175 13.11 -6.63 -4.35
C GLN A 175 12.56 -5.55 -5.31
N ALA A 176 12.91 -5.66 -6.59
CA ALA A 176 12.44 -4.72 -7.62
C ALA A 176 11.05 -5.17 -8.13
N VAL A 177 10.08 -5.24 -7.23
CA VAL A 177 8.69 -5.64 -7.51
C VAL A 177 7.78 -4.45 -7.31
N PHE A 178 7.13 -4.04 -8.40
CA PHE A 178 6.12 -2.98 -8.37
C PHE A 178 4.86 -3.45 -7.60
N PRO A 179 4.23 -2.62 -6.75
CA PRO A 179 4.40 -1.17 -6.62
C PRO A 179 5.41 -0.70 -5.56
N LYS A 180 6.09 -1.59 -4.84
CA LYS A 180 6.98 -1.23 -3.72
C LYS A 180 8.39 -1.83 -3.87
N PRO A 181 9.19 -1.37 -4.86
CA PRO A 181 10.57 -1.81 -5.00
C PRO A 181 11.44 -1.39 -3.82
N ALA A 182 12.33 -2.28 -3.36
CA ALA A 182 13.25 -2.00 -2.26
C ALA A 182 14.59 -2.71 -2.42
N LEU A 183 15.67 -2.06 -2.00
CA LEU A 183 16.94 -2.68 -1.68
C LEU A 183 17.00 -2.89 -0.17
N ILE A 184 17.15 -4.13 0.28
CA ILE A 184 17.02 -4.54 1.67
C ILE A 184 18.36 -5.07 2.15
N TYR A 185 18.88 -4.49 3.23
CA TYR A 185 20.10 -4.92 3.90
C TYR A 185 19.83 -5.28 5.35
N GLU A 186 20.16 -6.51 5.74
CA GLU A 186 19.98 -7.08 7.07
C GLU A 186 21.38 -7.40 7.65
N PRO A 187 22.02 -6.43 8.36
CA PRO A 187 23.36 -6.62 8.91
C PRO A 187 23.41 -7.76 9.94
N ASN A 188 22.34 -7.96 10.67
CA ASN A 188 22.12 -9.02 11.66
C ASN A 188 20.61 -9.30 11.80
N ASP A 189 20.23 -10.18 12.73
CA ASP A 189 18.86 -10.65 12.92
C ASP A 189 17.93 -9.57 13.53
N ASP A 190 18.50 -8.52 14.13
CA ASP A 190 17.75 -7.48 14.83
C ASP A 190 17.48 -6.25 13.98
N TRP A 191 18.24 -6.02 12.92
CA TRP A 191 18.19 -4.78 12.16
C TRP A 191 17.97 -5.00 10.68
N GLN A 192 17.08 -4.21 10.11
CA GLN A 192 16.82 -4.17 8.68
C GLN A 192 16.90 -2.71 8.18
N LEU A 193 17.65 -2.48 7.12
CA LEU A 193 17.73 -1.20 6.42
C LEU A 193 17.12 -1.36 5.04
N LYS A 194 16.28 -0.41 4.62
CA LYS A 194 15.68 -0.40 3.29
C LYS A 194 15.90 0.93 2.59
N LEU A 195 16.31 0.88 1.34
CA LEU A 195 16.12 1.96 0.38
C LEU A 195 14.94 1.56 -0.50
N LEU A 196 13.90 2.38 -0.55
CA LEU A 196 12.64 1.98 -1.16
C LEU A 196 12.05 3.05 -2.07
N GLY A 197 11.31 2.59 -3.06
CA GLY A 197 10.34 3.35 -3.81
C GLY A 197 8.95 2.78 -3.55
N GLU A 198 7.93 3.63 -3.54
CA GLU A 198 6.55 3.20 -3.31
C GLU A 198 5.61 3.95 -4.23
N LEU A 199 4.64 3.23 -4.77
CA LEU A 199 3.41 3.80 -5.27
C LEU A 199 2.29 3.36 -4.34
N ASN A 200 1.83 4.28 -3.50
CA ASN A 200 0.61 4.12 -2.73
C ASN A 200 -0.57 4.65 -3.52
N TYR A 201 -1.73 4.04 -3.33
CA TYR A 201 -2.83 4.33 -4.19
C TYR A 201 -4.14 3.85 -3.54
N LEU A 202 -5.13 4.75 -3.53
CA LEU A 202 -6.43 4.50 -2.97
C LEU A 202 -7.51 5.03 -3.93
N GLY A 203 -8.37 4.14 -4.42
CA GLY A 203 -9.55 4.51 -5.18
C GLY A 203 -10.73 4.63 -4.23
N VAL A 204 -11.41 5.76 -4.23
CA VAL A 204 -12.59 6.01 -3.40
C VAL A 204 -13.72 6.65 -4.18
N ARG A 205 -14.92 6.58 -3.64
CA ARG A 205 -16.02 7.42 -4.08
C ARG A 205 -16.17 8.58 -3.12
N THR A 206 -16.11 9.81 -3.68
CA THR A 206 -16.20 11.03 -2.89
C THR A 206 -17.66 11.41 -2.63
N ASP A 207 -17.86 12.18 -1.59
CA ASP A 207 -19.07 12.98 -1.43
C ASP A 207 -19.11 14.09 -2.49
N ASP A 208 -19.96 15.10 -2.31
CA ASP A 208 -19.99 16.23 -3.20
C ASP A 208 -18.71 17.07 -3.07
N VAL A 209 -17.98 17.18 -4.16
CA VAL A 209 -16.76 18.00 -4.26
C VAL A 209 -17.16 19.31 -4.94
N VAL A 210 -17.28 20.36 -4.15
CA VAL A 210 -17.66 21.69 -4.62
C VAL A 210 -16.50 22.64 -4.41
N SER A 211 -15.92 23.15 -5.52
CA SER A 211 -14.90 24.19 -5.42
C SER A 211 -15.51 25.56 -5.20
N PRO A 212 -15.05 26.33 -4.20
CA PRO A 212 -15.47 27.72 -4.07
C PRO A 212 -14.95 28.55 -5.24
N THR A 213 -15.87 28.98 -6.04
CA THR A 213 -15.94 30.16 -6.94
C THR A 213 -15.17 30.23 -8.26
N GLU A 214 -14.02 29.63 -8.48
CA GLU A 214 -13.33 29.87 -9.77
C GLU A 214 -12.83 28.62 -10.50
N HIS A 215 -12.71 27.46 -9.82
CA HIS A 215 -12.06 26.27 -10.37
C HIS A 215 -12.99 25.11 -10.74
N LYS A 216 -14.31 25.30 -10.68
CA LYS A 216 -15.38 24.42 -11.19
C LYS A 216 -15.12 22.91 -11.04
N LEU A 217 -14.73 22.47 -9.85
CA LEU A 217 -14.92 21.09 -9.43
C LEU A 217 -16.33 21.01 -8.81
N ASP A 218 -17.33 20.89 -9.65
CA ASP A 218 -18.70 20.60 -9.21
C ASP A 218 -18.96 19.13 -9.54
N LEU A 219 -18.50 18.27 -8.63
CA LEU A 219 -18.52 16.82 -8.80
C LEU A 219 -19.37 16.21 -7.70
N HIS A 220 -20.39 15.47 -8.11
CA HIS A 220 -21.27 14.74 -7.21
C HIS A 220 -20.94 13.25 -7.24
N ASN A 221 -20.71 12.64 -6.09
CA ASN A 221 -20.47 11.20 -5.94
C ASN A 221 -19.42 10.66 -6.95
N ALA A 222 -18.33 11.41 -7.11
CA ALA A 222 -17.32 11.12 -8.10
C ALA A 222 -16.38 10.00 -7.64
N VAL A 223 -15.77 9.32 -8.60
CA VAL A 223 -14.66 8.39 -8.30
C VAL A 223 -13.36 9.17 -8.36
N LEU A 224 -12.65 9.15 -7.25
CA LEU A 224 -11.31 9.72 -7.10
C LEU A 224 -10.30 8.58 -6.98
N GLN A 225 -9.29 8.61 -7.83
CA GLN A 225 -8.08 7.82 -7.69
C GLN A 225 -6.99 8.70 -7.08
N TYR A 226 -6.66 8.45 -5.83
CA TYR A 226 -5.54 9.10 -5.17
C TYR A 226 -4.28 8.24 -5.34
N SER A 227 -3.20 8.86 -5.79
CA SER A 227 -1.91 8.20 -5.98
C SER A 227 -0.79 9.00 -5.34
N GLU A 228 0.18 8.30 -4.75
CA GLU A 228 1.30 8.92 -4.07
C GLU A 228 2.60 8.17 -4.38
N TYR A 229 3.54 8.85 -5.05
CA TYR A 229 4.85 8.31 -5.40
C TYR A 229 5.87 8.73 -4.35
N ARG A 230 6.48 7.78 -3.67
CA ARG A 230 7.46 8.03 -2.61
C ARG A 230 8.80 7.35 -2.90
N ALA A 231 9.88 7.99 -2.44
CA ALA A 231 11.21 7.39 -2.36
C ALA A 231 11.83 7.72 -1.00
N GLY A 232 12.47 6.74 -0.36
CA GLY A 232 12.98 6.97 0.99
C GLY A 232 13.83 5.84 1.55
N VAL A 233 14.18 6.01 2.82
CA VAL A 233 14.92 5.03 3.60
C VAL A 233 14.11 4.64 4.82
N GLN A 234 14.25 3.38 5.23
CA GLN A 234 13.62 2.85 6.45
C GLN A 234 14.64 2.07 7.27
N ILE A 235 14.48 2.11 8.57
CA ILE A 235 15.17 1.26 9.52
C ILE A 235 14.11 0.46 10.29
N GLY A 236 14.27 -0.86 10.33
CA GLY A 236 13.45 -1.77 11.09
C GLY A 236 14.26 -2.40 12.23
N TYR A 237 13.63 -2.56 13.39
CA TYR A 237 14.20 -3.23 14.55
C TYR A 237 13.31 -4.39 14.98
N THR A 238 13.86 -5.60 15.04
CA THR A 238 13.20 -6.87 15.37
C THR A 238 13.75 -7.54 16.62
N GLY A 239 14.64 -6.87 17.36
CA GLY A 239 15.26 -7.42 18.57
C GLY A 239 14.29 -7.62 19.76
N ILE A 240 13.02 -7.25 19.61
CA ILE A 240 11.98 -7.54 20.60
C ILE A 240 11.12 -8.68 20.06
N LYS A 241 10.97 -9.74 20.84
CA LYS A 241 10.19 -10.91 20.44
C LYS A 241 8.78 -10.50 20.02
N HIS A 242 8.32 -10.99 18.87
CA HIS A 242 7.01 -10.70 18.28
C HIS A 242 6.74 -9.26 17.84
N LEU A 243 7.68 -8.34 18.03
CA LEU A 243 7.50 -6.93 17.68
C LEU A 243 8.57 -6.47 16.70
N LYS A 244 8.14 -5.85 15.60
CA LYS A 244 9.01 -5.12 14.69
C LYS A 244 8.62 -3.65 14.71
N LEU A 245 9.57 -2.78 14.97
CA LEU A 245 9.42 -1.33 14.92
C LEU A 245 10.09 -0.79 13.67
N ILE A 246 9.44 0.15 13.00
CA ILE A 246 9.93 0.75 11.76
C ILE A 246 9.91 2.27 11.91
N ALA A 247 10.99 2.90 11.49
CA ALA A 247 11.06 4.34 11.29
C ALA A 247 11.59 4.62 9.88
N GLY A 248 11.07 5.64 9.23
CA GLY A 248 11.45 5.98 7.87
C GLY A 248 11.33 7.47 7.57
N ALA A 249 12.04 7.90 6.55
CA ALA A 249 11.93 9.25 6.01
C ALA A 249 12.29 9.25 4.52
N GLY A 250 11.79 10.24 3.79
CA GLY A 250 12.05 10.35 2.37
C GLY A 250 11.38 11.56 1.74
N CYS A 251 11.08 11.42 0.47
CA CYS A 251 10.38 12.43 -0.31
C CYS A 251 9.19 11.78 -1.02
N THR A 252 8.03 12.37 -0.86
CA THR A 252 6.90 12.18 -1.74
C THR A 252 7.20 12.98 -3.01
N ILE A 253 7.31 12.31 -4.13
CA ILE A 253 7.68 12.92 -5.42
C ILE A 253 6.49 13.66 -6.01
N GLU A 254 5.31 13.07 -5.90
CA GLU A 254 4.05 13.60 -6.41
C GLU A 254 2.88 12.97 -5.66
N ARG A 255 1.86 13.74 -5.37
CA ARG A 255 0.51 13.28 -5.01
C ARG A 255 -0.43 13.67 -6.13
N ASP A 256 -1.24 12.72 -6.61
CA ASP A 256 -2.19 12.95 -7.71
C ASP A 256 -3.60 12.61 -7.24
N PHE A 257 -4.48 13.59 -7.35
CA PHE A 257 -5.91 13.48 -7.13
C PHE A 257 -6.60 13.41 -8.49
N ASP A 258 -6.80 12.23 -9.01
CA ASP A 258 -7.34 12.00 -10.34
C ASP A 258 -8.82 11.61 -10.31
N PHE A 259 -9.68 12.55 -10.68
CA PHE A 259 -11.09 12.33 -10.97
C PHE A 259 -11.22 11.86 -12.43
N PHE A 260 -10.70 10.69 -12.73
CA PHE A 260 -10.50 10.19 -14.10
C PHE A 260 -11.79 10.16 -14.94
N ARG A 261 -12.96 9.89 -14.32
CA ARG A 261 -14.26 9.93 -15.03
C ARG A 261 -14.68 11.34 -15.42
N ALA A 262 -14.18 12.35 -14.72
CA ALA A 262 -14.40 13.76 -15.01
C ALA A 262 -13.27 14.39 -15.83
N HIS A 263 -12.21 13.62 -16.16
CA HIS A 263 -11.02 14.09 -16.83
C HIS A 263 -10.34 15.26 -16.11
N GLN A 264 -10.26 15.20 -14.79
CA GLN A 264 -9.64 16.22 -13.96
C GLN A 264 -8.63 15.58 -13.02
N SER A 265 -7.39 16.07 -13.04
CA SER A 265 -6.31 15.65 -12.16
C SER A 265 -5.70 16.88 -11.49
N LYS A 266 -5.36 16.76 -10.19
CA LYS A 266 -4.71 17.79 -9.40
C LYS A 266 -3.48 17.21 -8.73
N ARG A 267 -2.31 17.79 -9.01
CA ARG A 267 -1.02 17.27 -8.59
C ARG A 267 -0.30 18.23 -7.67
N THR A 268 0.50 17.67 -6.77
CA THR A 268 1.36 18.46 -5.89
C THR A 268 2.83 18.38 -6.32
N ASP A 269 3.60 19.36 -5.89
CA ASP A 269 5.05 19.32 -5.95
C ASP A 269 5.65 18.34 -4.91
N PRO A 270 6.93 17.98 -5.03
CA PRO A 270 7.58 17.10 -4.08
C PRO A 270 7.57 17.65 -2.64
N ALA A 271 7.41 16.76 -1.66
CA ALA A 271 7.46 17.10 -0.24
C ALA A 271 8.21 16.04 0.57
N PRO A 272 8.93 16.40 1.63
CA PRO A 272 9.49 15.41 2.54
C PRO A 272 8.39 14.68 3.31
N TYR A 273 8.69 13.46 3.76
CA TYR A 273 7.81 12.72 4.66
C TYR A 273 8.61 12.05 5.77
N VAL A 274 7.91 11.74 6.86
CA VAL A 274 8.38 10.88 7.94
C VAL A 274 7.34 9.79 8.22
N ARG A 275 7.82 8.60 8.62
CA ARG A 275 6.99 7.42 8.86
C ARG A 275 7.41 6.72 10.13
N VAL A 276 6.44 6.20 10.87
CA VAL A 276 6.64 5.20 11.91
C VAL A 276 5.63 4.08 11.74
N ALA A 277 6.05 2.83 12.01
CA ALA A 277 5.17 1.68 11.97
C ALA A 277 5.56 0.64 13.02
N ALA A 278 4.60 -0.20 13.38
CA ALA A 278 4.80 -1.34 14.27
C ALA A 278 4.06 -2.56 13.74
N GLU A 279 4.73 -3.69 13.75
CA GLU A 279 4.16 -5.00 13.40
C GLU A 279 4.29 -5.94 14.59
N VAL A 280 3.20 -6.63 14.94
CA VAL A 280 3.19 -7.62 16.03
C VAL A 280 2.71 -8.95 15.50
N LYS A 281 3.55 -9.99 15.65
CA LYS A 281 3.28 -11.35 15.13
C LYS A 281 3.24 -12.36 16.27
N PHE A 282 2.17 -13.19 16.31
CA PHE A 282 1.96 -14.26 17.30
C PHE A 282 1.87 -15.64 16.67
#